data_27749c9ce5c06663f490e1823141fe7c
#
_entry.id   27749c9ce5c06663f490e1823141fe7c
#
_cell.length_a   1.000
_cell.length_b   1.000
_cell.length_c   1.000
_cell.angle_alpha   90.00
_cell.angle_beta   90.00
_cell.angle_gamma   90.00
#
_symmetry.space_group_name_H-M   'P 1'
#
loop_
_entity.id
_entity.type
_entity.pdbx_description
1 polymer ?
#
loop_
_entity_poly.entity_id
_entity_poly.type
_entity_poly.pdbx_seq_one_letter_code
_entity_poly.pdbx_strand_id
1 'polypeptide(L)'
;MSLRDEALEMHKRNQGKLEVKPNVEVTNKEELSLAYSPGVAEPCKDIYEDKRKVYDYTIKGNTVAVITDGTAVLGLGNIGPEASIPVMEGKAVLFKSFAGINGVPIALNTTDTEEIIKTVKLLEPNYGGINLEDISAPRCFEIEERLKKETNIPVFHDDQHGTAIVTMAGLVNALRVVNKDIAKIKVVLNGAGAAGIAIVKLLYAYGVRNMVMCDSRGAIFEGRSYGMNPTKDVVAKWTNKDKIEGSLEEVVKDADVFIGVSVANALSQDMVKSMADNPIIFAMANPNPEIIPDDAKAAGARVVGTGRSDYPNQINNVLAFPGIFRGALEVEATHINEEMKKAAVEAIADLIDSSELNEDYCIPGPFDKRVAPSVARNVAKAAMESGVARIEVDPQDVYDKTMKLTDLQ
;
A
#
# COMPACT_ATOMS: atom_id res chain seq x y z
N MET A 1 -28.89 7.99 12.70
CA MET A 1 -27.88 7.19 13.43
C MET A 1 -26.55 7.89 13.25
N SER A 2 -25.64 7.82 14.20
CA SER A 2 -24.28 8.29 13.98
C SER A 2 -23.51 7.28 13.08
N LEU A 3 -22.45 7.72 12.42
CA LEU A 3 -21.56 6.82 11.65
C LEU A 3 -21.07 5.63 12.51
N ARG A 4 -20.82 5.90 13.80
CA ARG A 4 -20.46 4.86 14.77
C ARG A 4 -21.54 3.80 14.91
N ASP A 5 -22.79 4.21 15.07
CA ASP A 5 -23.91 3.28 15.28
C ASP A 5 -24.18 2.47 14.03
N GLU A 6 -24.11 3.10 12.85
CA GLU A 6 -24.26 2.43 11.54
C GLU A 6 -23.16 1.40 11.30
N ALA A 7 -21.90 1.73 11.62
CA ALA A 7 -20.78 0.82 11.49
C ALA A 7 -20.92 -0.41 12.42
N LEU A 8 -21.26 -0.19 13.69
CA LEU A 8 -21.49 -1.28 14.65
C LEU A 8 -22.65 -2.19 14.23
N GLU A 9 -23.76 -1.60 13.78
CA GLU A 9 -24.92 -2.37 13.31
C GLU A 9 -24.59 -3.17 12.05
N MET A 10 -23.85 -2.60 11.10
CA MET A 10 -23.41 -3.31 9.89
C MET A 10 -22.56 -4.55 10.25
N HIS A 11 -21.56 -4.42 11.13
CA HIS A 11 -20.72 -5.54 11.54
C HIS A 11 -21.52 -6.61 12.29
N LYS A 12 -22.41 -6.21 13.22
CA LYS A 12 -23.22 -7.14 13.99
C LYS A 12 -24.23 -7.90 13.13
N ARG A 13 -24.93 -7.19 12.23
CA ARG A 13 -25.94 -7.78 11.34
C ARG A 13 -25.34 -8.83 10.39
N ASN A 14 -24.13 -8.56 9.87
CA ASN A 14 -23.47 -9.43 8.92
C ASN A 14 -22.57 -10.49 9.59
N GLN A 15 -22.37 -10.42 10.92
CA GLN A 15 -21.45 -11.30 11.66
C GLN A 15 -20.03 -11.32 11.08
N GLY A 16 -19.51 -10.13 10.75
CA GLY A 16 -18.28 -9.90 10.00
C GLY A 16 -18.56 -9.42 8.57
N LYS A 17 -17.53 -9.29 7.77
CA LYS A 17 -17.61 -8.78 6.38
C LYS A 17 -17.33 -9.87 5.33
N LEU A 18 -16.96 -11.06 5.76
CA LEU A 18 -16.49 -12.15 4.91
C LEU A 18 -17.27 -13.43 5.19
N GLU A 19 -17.43 -14.24 4.16
CA GLU A 19 -17.90 -15.60 4.26
C GLU A 19 -17.01 -16.53 3.41
N VAL A 20 -17.02 -17.83 3.72
CA VAL A 20 -16.41 -18.87 2.90
C VAL A 20 -17.52 -19.54 2.07
N LYS A 21 -17.42 -19.39 0.75
CA LYS A 21 -18.39 -19.95 -0.19
C LYS A 21 -17.71 -20.98 -1.10
N PRO A 22 -18.25 -22.21 -1.23
CA PRO A 22 -17.73 -23.18 -2.19
C PRO A 22 -17.97 -22.71 -3.64
N ASN A 23 -17.01 -23.01 -4.52
CA ASN A 23 -17.09 -22.70 -5.96
C ASN A 23 -17.73 -23.85 -6.76
N VAL A 24 -18.00 -24.98 -6.12
CA VAL A 24 -18.62 -26.18 -6.72
C VAL A 24 -19.83 -26.59 -5.91
N GLU A 25 -20.80 -27.17 -6.56
CA GLU A 25 -21.98 -27.77 -5.91
C GLU A 25 -21.70 -29.25 -5.63
N VAL A 26 -22.27 -29.76 -4.54
CA VAL A 26 -22.25 -31.20 -4.17
C VAL A 26 -23.65 -31.61 -3.75
N THR A 27 -24.44 -32.01 -4.73
CA THR A 27 -25.86 -32.35 -4.55
C THR A 27 -26.18 -33.83 -4.85
N ASN A 28 -25.23 -34.54 -5.46
CA ASN A 28 -25.37 -35.94 -5.85
C ASN A 28 -24.06 -36.73 -5.67
N LYS A 29 -24.10 -38.05 -5.90
CA LYS A 29 -22.94 -38.95 -5.70
C LYS A 29 -21.81 -38.71 -6.70
N GLU A 30 -22.14 -38.37 -7.93
CA GLU A 30 -21.15 -38.06 -8.96
C GLU A 30 -20.36 -36.81 -8.60
N GLU A 31 -21.01 -35.74 -8.22
CA GLU A 31 -20.39 -34.49 -7.79
C GLU A 31 -19.56 -34.71 -6.51
N LEU A 32 -20.06 -35.48 -5.54
CA LEU A 32 -19.30 -35.84 -4.35
C LEU A 32 -18.05 -36.63 -4.69
N SER A 33 -18.12 -37.56 -5.64
CA SER A 33 -16.96 -38.35 -6.07
C SER A 33 -15.90 -37.50 -6.78
N LEU A 34 -16.28 -36.46 -7.52
CA LEU A 34 -15.36 -35.53 -8.16
C LEU A 34 -14.76 -34.55 -7.14
N ALA A 35 -15.61 -33.98 -6.29
CA ALA A 35 -15.18 -32.94 -5.35
C ALA A 35 -14.36 -33.47 -4.18
N TYR A 36 -14.56 -34.76 -3.81
CA TYR A 36 -13.88 -35.38 -2.66
C TYR A 36 -13.34 -36.76 -3.01
N SER A 37 -13.91 -37.85 -2.48
CA SER A 37 -13.35 -39.19 -2.69
C SER A 37 -14.16 -39.99 -3.70
N PRO A 38 -13.52 -40.63 -4.72
CA PRO A 38 -12.07 -40.78 -4.95
C PRO A 38 -11.40 -39.70 -5.82
N GLY A 39 -12.16 -38.85 -6.50
CA GLY A 39 -11.66 -37.93 -7.54
C GLY A 39 -10.58 -36.97 -7.08
N VAL A 40 -10.64 -36.49 -5.84
CA VAL A 40 -9.64 -35.56 -5.25
C VAL A 40 -8.21 -36.13 -5.24
N ALA A 41 -8.05 -37.47 -5.36
CA ALA A 41 -6.73 -38.06 -5.43
C ALA A 41 -5.95 -37.68 -6.70
N GLU A 42 -6.62 -37.37 -7.80
CA GLU A 42 -5.95 -37.05 -9.07
C GLU A 42 -5.23 -35.69 -9.02
N PRO A 43 -5.87 -34.57 -8.66
CA PRO A 43 -5.12 -33.33 -8.49
C PRO A 43 -4.04 -33.42 -7.40
N CYS A 44 -4.22 -34.23 -6.34
CA CYS A 44 -3.17 -34.45 -5.35
C CYS A 44 -1.93 -35.12 -5.95
N LYS A 45 -2.09 -36.14 -6.80
CA LYS A 45 -0.97 -36.80 -7.52
C LYS A 45 -0.26 -35.83 -8.45
N ASP A 46 -1.02 -35.09 -9.24
CA ASP A 46 -0.51 -34.10 -10.17
C ASP A 46 0.32 -33.02 -9.46
N ILE A 47 -0.17 -32.48 -8.32
CA ILE A 47 0.56 -31.51 -7.52
C ILE A 47 1.80 -32.13 -6.86
N TYR A 48 1.74 -33.42 -6.48
CA TYR A 48 2.89 -34.12 -5.92
C TYR A 48 4.02 -34.26 -6.96
N GLU A 49 3.68 -34.51 -8.22
CA GLU A 49 4.62 -34.61 -9.34
C GLU A 49 5.16 -33.23 -9.79
N ASP A 50 4.28 -32.23 -9.86
CA ASP A 50 4.62 -30.84 -10.19
C ASP A 50 3.95 -29.87 -9.22
N LYS A 51 4.71 -29.37 -8.27
CA LYS A 51 4.21 -28.45 -7.22
C LYS A 51 3.57 -27.16 -7.77
N ARG A 52 3.91 -26.76 -9.00
CA ARG A 52 3.31 -25.56 -9.60
C ARG A 52 1.82 -25.73 -9.86
N LYS A 53 1.36 -26.93 -10.16
CA LYS A 53 -0.07 -27.21 -10.39
C LYS A 53 -0.99 -26.87 -9.20
N VAL A 54 -0.42 -26.59 -8.01
CA VAL A 54 -1.19 -26.07 -6.89
C VAL A 54 -1.85 -24.71 -7.20
N TYR A 55 -1.28 -23.92 -8.10
CA TYR A 55 -1.87 -22.66 -8.54
C TYR A 55 -3.09 -22.87 -9.45
N ASP A 56 -3.09 -23.96 -10.22
CA ASP A 56 -4.19 -24.31 -11.14
C ASP A 56 -5.34 -25.01 -10.44
N TYR A 57 -5.04 -25.90 -9.49
CA TYR A 57 -6.02 -26.80 -8.90
C TYR A 57 -6.57 -26.38 -7.55
N THR A 58 -6.04 -25.31 -6.96
CA THR A 58 -6.46 -24.81 -5.64
C THR A 58 -6.72 -23.31 -5.64
N ILE A 59 -7.29 -22.82 -4.53
CA ILE A 59 -7.52 -21.37 -4.36
C ILE A 59 -6.21 -20.57 -4.18
N LYS A 60 -5.04 -21.22 -4.05
CA LYS A 60 -3.74 -20.57 -3.87
C LYS A 60 -3.48 -19.51 -4.94
N GLY A 61 -3.76 -19.82 -6.20
CA GLY A 61 -3.52 -18.92 -7.33
C GLY A 61 -4.28 -17.59 -7.28
N ASN A 62 -5.33 -17.51 -6.45
CA ASN A 62 -6.15 -16.29 -6.31
C ASN A 62 -6.34 -15.85 -4.86
N THR A 63 -5.45 -16.24 -3.94
CA THR A 63 -5.63 -15.97 -2.50
C THR A 63 -4.40 -15.30 -1.90
N VAL A 64 -4.63 -14.22 -1.15
CA VAL A 64 -3.61 -13.45 -0.42
C VAL A 64 -3.91 -13.50 1.08
N ALA A 65 -2.94 -13.86 1.90
CA ALA A 65 -3.05 -13.71 3.35
C ALA A 65 -2.86 -12.25 3.75
N VAL A 66 -3.76 -11.72 4.57
CA VAL A 66 -3.67 -10.38 5.18
C VAL A 66 -3.23 -10.58 6.63
N ILE A 67 -1.95 -10.37 6.89
CA ILE A 67 -1.30 -10.74 8.17
C ILE A 67 -1.01 -9.51 9.00
N THR A 68 -1.41 -9.54 10.25
CA THR A 68 -1.18 -8.48 11.24
C THR A 68 -0.84 -9.05 12.61
N ASP A 69 -0.19 -8.24 13.45
CA ASP A 69 -0.10 -8.43 14.89
C ASP A 69 -0.89 -7.37 15.69
N GLY A 70 -1.57 -6.46 14.99
CA GLY A 70 -2.42 -5.43 15.58
C GLY A 70 -1.67 -4.33 16.32
N THR A 71 -0.37 -4.11 16.04
CA THR A 71 0.46 -3.16 16.78
C THR A 71 0.48 -1.74 16.23
N ALA A 72 -0.08 -1.49 15.02
CA ALA A 72 -0.06 -0.17 14.38
C ALA A 72 -1.36 0.16 13.63
N VAL A 73 -2.51 -0.10 14.24
CA VAL A 73 -3.82 -0.04 13.58
C VAL A 73 -4.31 1.39 13.43
N LEU A 74 -4.47 1.86 12.18
CA LEU A 74 -5.23 3.04 11.71
C LEU A 74 -5.35 4.23 12.71
N GLY A 75 -4.24 4.71 13.30
CA GLY A 75 -4.26 5.79 14.27
C GLY A 75 -4.78 5.40 15.67
N LEU A 76 -5.19 4.14 15.86
CA LEU A 76 -5.51 3.57 17.18
C LEU A 76 -4.28 3.02 17.89
N GLY A 77 -3.21 2.76 17.13
CA GLY A 77 -1.95 2.23 17.66
C GLY A 77 -2.04 0.73 17.95
N ASN A 78 -1.41 0.31 19.04
CA ASN A 78 -1.41 -1.09 19.46
C ASN A 78 -2.71 -1.44 20.19
N ILE A 79 -3.62 -2.11 19.47
CA ILE A 79 -4.91 -2.57 19.99
C ILE A 79 -5.01 -4.10 20.06
N GLY A 80 -3.95 -4.80 19.65
CA GLY A 80 -3.87 -6.27 19.68
C GLY A 80 -4.56 -6.98 18.50
N PRO A 81 -4.35 -8.29 18.40
CA PRO A 81 -4.78 -9.05 17.23
C PRO A 81 -6.31 -9.12 17.08
N GLU A 82 -7.07 -9.37 18.14
CA GLU A 82 -8.53 -9.51 18.04
C GLU A 82 -9.20 -8.22 17.61
N ALA A 83 -8.77 -7.07 18.16
CA ALA A 83 -9.35 -5.78 17.83
C ALA A 83 -8.96 -5.30 16.42
N SER A 84 -7.91 -5.86 15.81
CA SER A 84 -7.48 -5.57 14.43
C SER A 84 -8.29 -6.33 13.37
N ILE A 85 -8.95 -7.43 13.72
CA ILE A 85 -9.69 -8.28 12.76
C ILE A 85 -10.67 -7.46 11.88
N PRO A 86 -11.48 -6.54 12.41
CA PRO A 86 -12.37 -5.76 11.55
C PRO A 86 -11.66 -4.97 10.45
N VAL A 87 -10.44 -4.49 10.70
CA VAL A 87 -9.63 -3.78 9.69
C VAL A 87 -9.12 -4.78 8.64
N MET A 88 -8.65 -5.94 9.07
CA MET A 88 -8.16 -7.00 8.16
C MET A 88 -9.27 -7.56 7.27
N GLU A 89 -10.48 -7.72 7.80
CA GLU A 89 -11.65 -8.05 6.98
C GLU A 89 -11.98 -6.94 5.98
N GLY A 90 -11.85 -5.67 6.39
CA GLY A 90 -11.98 -4.53 5.49
C GLY A 90 -10.97 -4.60 4.34
N LYS A 91 -9.70 -4.89 4.64
CA LYS A 91 -8.65 -5.07 3.63
C LYS A 91 -9.01 -6.22 2.66
N ALA A 92 -9.51 -7.33 3.17
CA ALA A 92 -9.95 -8.47 2.35
C ALA A 92 -11.13 -8.11 1.43
N VAL A 93 -12.09 -7.32 1.92
CA VAL A 93 -13.19 -6.77 1.09
C VAL A 93 -12.62 -5.93 -0.06
N LEU A 94 -11.65 -5.06 0.22
CA LEU A 94 -11.02 -4.23 -0.82
C LEU A 94 -10.28 -5.10 -1.87
N PHE A 95 -9.53 -6.13 -1.45
CA PHE A 95 -8.92 -7.08 -2.37
C PHE A 95 -9.94 -7.73 -3.29
N LYS A 96 -11.08 -8.14 -2.72
CA LYS A 96 -12.14 -8.78 -3.50
C LYS A 96 -12.81 -7.81 -4.45
N SER A 97 -13.24 -6.66 -3.95
CA SER A 97 -14.03 -5.68 -4.71
C SER A 97 -13.23 -5.01 -5.84
N PHE A 98 -11.94 -4.74 -5.63
CA PHE A 98 -11.14 -4.00 -6.61
C PHE A 98 -10.25 -4.87 -7.51
N ALA A 99 -10.03 -6.14 -7.17
CA ALA A 99 -9.16 -7.01 -7.96
C ALA A 99 -9.61 -8.49 -8.04
N GLY A 100 -10.77 -8.83 -7.51
CA GLY A 100 -11.30 -10.19 -7.51
C GLY A 100 -10.48 -11.21 -6.69
N ILE A 101 -9.56 -10.73 -5.83
CA ILE A 101 -8.66 -11.54 -5.02
C ILE A 101 -9.35 -11.97 -3.72
N ASN A 102 -9.16 -13.22 -3.31
CA ASN A 102 -9.61 -13.69 -2.01
C ASN A 102 -8.59 -13.26 -0.95
N GLY A 103 -8.94 -12.26 -0.13
CA GLY A 103 -8.18 -11.88 1.04
C GLY A 103 -8.56 -12.75 2.25
N VAL A 104 -7.57 -13.28 2.96
CA VAL A 104 -7.79 -14.08 4.18
C VAL A 104 -7.13 -13.40 5.36
N PRO A 105 -7.91 -12.84 6.32
CA PRO A 105 -7.39 -12.23 7.53
C PRO A 105 -6.68 -13.25 8.43
N ILE A 106 -5.47 -12.91 8.89
CA ILE A 106 -4.70 -13.71 9.85
C ILE A 106 -4.11 -12.77 10.90
N ALA A 107 -4.75 -12.69 12.05
CA ALA A 107 -4.26 -11.93 13.19
C ALA A 107 -3.43 -12.84 14.10
N LEU A 108 -2.17 -12.50 14.34
CA LEU A 108 -1.23 -13.30 15.12
C LEU A 108 -1.16 -12.79 16.55
N ASN A 109 -1.37 -13.69 17.52
CA ASN A 109 -1.26 -13.36 18.93
C ASN A 109 0.21 -13.44 19.40
N THR A 110 1.07 -12.68 18.74
CA THR A 110 2.47 -12.50 19.10
C THR A 110 3.00 -11.21 18.51
N THR A 111 3.96 -10.59 19.18
CA THR A 111 4.75 -9.46 18.68
C THR A 111 6.21 -9.83 18.46
N ASP A 112 6.55 -11.10 18.63
CA ASP A 112 7.91 -11.61 18.40
C ASP A 112 8.18 -11.74 16.90
N THR A 113 9.24 -11.08 16.44
CA THR A 113 9.63 -11.04 15.01
C THR A 113 9.90 -12.44 14.45
N GLU A 114 10.58 -13.31 15.21
CA GLU A 114 10.93 -14.66 14.75
C GLU A 114 9.70 -15.55 14.67
N GLU A 115 8.78 -15.45 15.62
CA GLU A 115 7.52 -16.20 15.58
C GLU A 115 6.65 -15.77 14.41
N ILE A 116 6.54 -14.47 14.13
CA ILE A 116 5.81 -13.96 12.96
C ILE A 116 6.43 -14.50 11.68
N ILE A 117 7.74 -14.35 11.47
CA ILE A 117 8.43 -14.81 10.27
C ILE A 117 8.26 -16.33 10.09
N LYS A 118 8.47 -17.10 11.14
CA LYS A 118 8.31 -18.55 11.11
C LYS A 118 6.89 -18.96 10.74
N THR A 119 5.89 -18.32 11.35
CA THR A 119 4.48 -18.61 11.08
C THR A 119 4.11 -18.32 9.62
N VAL A 120 4.50 -17.15 9.12
CA VAL A 120 4.21 -16.76 7.72
C VAL A 120 4.85 -17.73 6.72
N LYS A 121 6.10 -18.14 6.95
CA LYS A 121 6.78 -19.15 6.13
C LYS A 121 6.05 -20.49 6.11
N LEU A 122 5.51 -20.94 7.23
CA LEU A 122 4.74 -22.19 7.31
C LEU A 122 3.40 -22.09 6.57
N LEU A 123 2.85 -20.89 6.39
CA LEU A 123 1.59 -20.64 5.66
C LEU A 123 1.79 -20.53 4.14
N GLU A 124 3.02 -20.36 3.64
CA GLU A 124 3.33 -20.16 2.21
C GLU A 124 2.65 -21.16 1.26
N PRO A 125 2.51 -22.46 1.56
CA PRO A 125 1.84 -23.40 0.66
C PRO A 125 0.40 -23.04 0.30
N ASN A 126 -0.30 -22.29 1.15
CA ASN A 126 -1.73 -21.99 1.02
C ASN A 126 -2.03 -20.73 0.21
N TYR A 127 -1.05 -19.82 0.07
CA TYR A 127 -1.28 -18.48 -0.47
C TYR A 127 -0.40 -18.17 -1.67
N GLY A 128 -0.95 -17.43 -2.63
CA GLY A 128 -0.22 -16.89 -3.75
C GLY A 128 0.55 -15.61 -3.43
N GLY A 129 0.23 -14.97 -2.30
CA GLY A 129 0.92 -13.77 -1.82
C GLY A 129 0.60 -13.46 -0.36
N ILE A 130 1.42 -12.60 0.23
CA ILE A 130 1.30 -12.15 1.63
C ILE A 130 1.23 -10.62 1.65
N ASN A 131 0.13 -10.09 2.18
CA ASN A 131 0.01 -8.68 2.56
C ASN A 131 0.24 -8.54 4.06
N LEU A 132 1.32 -7.86 4.44
CA LEU A 132 1.55 -7.46 5.83
C LEU A 132 0.81 -6.15 6.08
N GLU A 133 0.11 -6.05 7.21
CA GLU A 133 -0.75 -4.92 7.54
C GLU A 133 -0.64 -4.56 9.01
N ASP A 134 -0.61 -3.26 9.32
CA ASP A 134 -0.69 -2.73 10.69
C ASP A 134 0.37 -3.30 11.67
N ILE A 135 1.56 -3.64 11.16
CA ILE A 135 2.72 -4.07 11.97
C ILE A 135 3.62 -2.86 12.23
N SER A 136 3.90 -2.58 13.50
CA SER A 136 4.64 -1.38 13.91
C SER A 136 6.11 -1.38 13.48
N ALA A 137 6.60 -0.19 13.10
CA ALA A 137 8.02 0.06 12.91
C ALA A 137 8.75 0.04 14.30
N PRO A 138 10.03 -0.40 14.39
CA PRO A 138 10.88 -0.79 13.25
C PRO A 138 10.75 -2.27 12.81
N ARG A 139 9.99 -3.11 13.56
CA ARG A 139 9.90 -4.56 13.32
C ARG A 139 9.37 -4.90 11.92
N CYS A 140 8.41 -4.13 11.43
CA CYS A 140 7.81 -4.35 10.11
C CYS A 140 8.86 -4.38 8.97
N PHE A 141 9.93 -3.60 9.08
CA PHE A 141 11.00 -3.58 8.07
C PHE A 141 11.77 -4.89 8.02
N GLU A 142 12.16 -5.42 9.20
CA GLU A 142 12.88 -6.68 9.32
C GLU A 142 12.01 -7.87 8.88
N ILE A 143 10.75 -7.89 9.34
CA ILE A 143 9.79 -8.95 9.00
C ILE A 143 9.62 -9.02 7.48
N GLU A 144 9.34 -7.89 6.82
CA GLU A 144 9.16 -7.86 5.38
C GLU A 144 10.43 -8.25 4.62
N GLU A 145 11.57 -7.67 4.98
CA GLU A 145 12.85 -7.94 4.29
C GLU A 145 13.24 -9.42 4.38
N ARG A 146 13.06 -10.03 5.53
CA ARG A 146 13.36 -11.44 5.74
C ARG A 146 12.37 -12.34 5.00
N LEU A 147 11.08 -12.05 5.09
CA LEU A 147 10.08 -12.84 4.37
C LEU A 147 10.28 -12.79 2.85
N LYS A 148 10.63 -11.63 2.29
CA LYS A 148 10.99 -11.51 0.86
C LYS A 148 12.17 -12.40 0.45
N LYS A 149 13.12 -12.63 1.35
CA LYS A 149 14.30 -13.48 1.11
C LYS A 149 14.05 -14.96 1.39
N GLU A 150 13.15 -15.25 2.31
CA GLU A 150 12.97 -16.58 2.88
C GLU A 150 11.70 -17.30 2.37
N THR A 151 10.91 -16.64 1.50
CA THR A 151 9.73 -17.22 0.83
C THR A 151 9.86 -17.10 -0.69
N ASN A 152 9.03 -17.85 -1.42
CA ASN A 152 9.01 -17.86 -2.90
C ASN A 152 7.70 -17.28 -3.46
N ILE A 153 6.96 -16.51 -2.68
CA ILE A 153 5.74 -15.81 -3.08
C ILE A 153 5.87 -14.33 -2.76
N PRO A 154 5.14 -13.43 -3.45
CA PRO A 154 5.20 -12.01 -3.18
C PRO A 154 4.80 -11.68 -1.75
N VAL A 155 5.66 -10.92 -1.05
CA VAL A 155 5.42 -10.32 0.25
C VAL A 155 5.46 -8.81 0.10
N PHE A 156 4.44 -8.13 0.62
CA PHE A 156 4.27 -6.70 0.48
C PHE A 156 3.66 -6.12 1.75
N HIS A 157 4.27 -5.08 2.30
CA HIS A 157 3.73 -4.35 3.45
C HIS A 157 3.02 -3.10 2.93
N ASP A 158 1.69 -3.09 2.98
CA ASP A 158 0.89 -2.05 2.36
C ASP A 158 1.08 -0.67 2.99
N ASP A 159 1.18 -0.58 4.33
CA ASP A 159 1.44 0.69 5.02
C ASP A 159 2.76 1.36 4.61
N GLN A 160 3.74 0.56 4.18
CA GLN A 160 4.98 1.07 3.63
C GLN A 160 4.82 1.43 2.15
N HIS A 161 4.61 0.43 1.32
CA HIS A 161 4.75 0.54 -0.12
C HIS A 161 3.49 1.01 -0.82
N GLY A 162 2.30 0.62 -0.36
CA GLY A 162 1.04 1.11 -0.91
C GLY A 162 0.93 2.62 -0.74
N THR A 163 1.17 3.11 0.48
CA THR A 163 1.18 4.54 0.78
C THR A 163 2.24 5.30 -0.03
N ALA A 164 3.46 4.74 -0.17
CA ALA A 164 4.51 5.38 -0.96
C ALA A 164 4.15 5.48 -2.45
N ILE A 165 3.57 4.42 -3.03
CA ILE A 165 3.18 4.37 -4.44
C ILE A 165 2.10 5.40 -4.75
N VAL A 166 1.04 5.47 -3.96
CA VAL A 166 -0.06 6.43 -4.20
C VAL A 166 0.38 7.87 -3.96
N THR A 167 1.24 8.11 -2.97
CA THR A 167 1.84 9.42 -2.72
C THR A 167 2.68 9.86 -3.92
N MET A 168 3.50 8.95 -4.45
CA MET A 168 4.34 9.25 -5.62
C MET A 168 3.52 9.50 -6.87
N ALA A 169 2.46 8.71 -7.11
CA ALA A 169 1.56 8.89 -8.26
C ALA A 169 0.87 10.25 -8.21
N GLY A 170 0.33 10.65 -7.06
CA GLY A 170 -0.25 11.98 -6.86
C GLY A 170 0.78 13.09 -7.04
N LEU A 171 2.01 12.89 -6.54
CA LEU A 171 3.08 13.89 -6.65
C LEU A 171 3.53 14.12 -8.09
N VAL A 172 3.67 13.06 -8.89
CA VAL A 172 4.02 13.18 -10.32
C VAL A 172 3.05 14.11 -11.03
N ASN A 173 1.77 13.93 -10.83
CA ASN A 173 0.74 14.77 -11.44
C ASN A 173 0.64 16.16 -10.82
N ALA A 174 0.78 16.27 -9.50
CA ALA A 174 0.82 17.57 -8.83
C ALA A 174 1.98 18.45 -9.33
N LEU A 175 3.15 17.84 -9.57
CA LEU A 175 4.29 18.53 -10.16
C LEU A 175 4.02 19.02 -11.60
N ARG A 176 3.29 18.22 -12.40
CA ARG A 176 2.83 18.64 -13.74
C ARG A 176 1.91 19.86 -13.65
N VAL A 177 0.96 19.87 -12.70
CA VAL A 177 0.03 21.00 -12.46
C VAL A 177 0.76 22.28 -12.08
N VAL A 178 1.77 22.22 -11.20
CA VAL A 178 2.54 23.40 -10.76
C VAL A 178 3.75 23.71 -11.63
N ASN A 179 4.00 22.91 -12.66
CA ASN A 179 5.13 23.03 -13.60
C ASN A 179 6.50 23.06 -12.89
N LYS A 180 6.71 22.15 -11.94
CA LYS A 180 7.99 21.99 -11.20
C LYS A 180 8.71 20.71 -11.61
N ASP A 181 10.04 20.80 -11.69
CA ASP A 181 10.93 19.67 -12.01
C ASP A 181 11.25 18.87 -10.76
N ILE A 182 10.92 17.57 -10.77
CA ILE A 182 11.16 16.65 -9.64
C ILE A 182 12.61 16.62 -9.15
N ALA A 183 13.58 16.86 -10.03
CA ALA A 183 14.99 16.87 -9.67
C ALA A 183 15.42 18.13 -8.88
N LYS A 184 14.58 19.18 -8.90
CA LYS A 184 14.91 20.50 -8.32
C LYS A 184 14.09 20.84 -7.08
N ILE A 185 13.01 20.12 -6.80
CA ILE A 185 12.14 20.43 -5.67
C ILE A 185 12.82 20.16 -4.33
N LYS A 186 12.46 20.96 -3.34
CA LYS A 186 12.71 20.68 -1.91
C LYS A 186 11.50 20.01 -1.30
N VAL A 187 11.68 18.80 -0.76
CA VAL A 187 10.63 18.02 -0.10
C VAL A 187 10.88 17.97 1.40
N VAL A 188 9.87 18.31 2.18
CA VAL A 188 9.88 18.09 3.63
C VAL A 188 8.85 17.02 3.96
N LEU A 189 9.30 15.93 4.59
CA LEU A 189 8.46 14.83 5.02
C LEU A 189 8.39 14.78 6.53
N ASN A 190 7.19 14.84 7.10
CA ASN A 190 6.96 14.76 8.54
C ASN A 190 6.34 13.41 8.92
N GLY A 191 7.08 12.61 9.69
CA GLY A 191 6.74 11.26 10.12
C GLY A 191 7.75 10.22 9.66
N ALA A 192 8.54 9.68 10.59
CA ALA A 192 9.61 8.71 10.34
C ALA A 192 9.21 7.27 10.72
N GLY A 193 7.95 6.93 10.50
CA GLY A 193 7.38 5.57 10.62
C GLY A 193 7.49 4.76 9.33
N ALA A 194 6.73 3.68 9.26
CA ALA A 194 6.72 2.75 8.13
C ALA A 194 6.48 3.46 6.77
N ALA A 195 5.40 4.23 6.67
CA ALA A 195 5.05 4.99 5.48
C ALA A 195 6.13 6.01 5.10
N GLY A 196 6.55 6.86 6.05
CA GLY A 196 7.53 7.93 5.77
C GLY A 196 8.86 7.42 5.24
N ILE A 197 9.38 6.35 5.82
CA ILE A 197 10.63 5.71 5.34
C ILE A 197 10.46 5.19 3.92
N ALA A 198 9.34 4.55 3.62
CA ALA A 198 9.07 4.00 2.27
C ALA A 198 8.88 5.12 1.24
N ILE A 199 8.17 6.21 1.59
CA ILE A 199 7.98 7.38 0.72
C ILE A 199 9.33 7.99 0.37
N VAL A 200 10.21 8.24 1.36
CA VAL A 200 11.54 8.83 1.11
C VAL A 200 12.39 7.93 0.20
N LYS A 201 12.36 6.62 0.41
CA LYS A 201 13.07 5.66 -0.47
C LYS A 201 12.56 5.77 -1.92
N LEU A 202 11.26 5.83 -2.12
CA LEU A 202 10.67 5.90 -3.45
C LEU A 202 10.95 7.27 -4.11
N LEU A 203 10.82 8.38 -3.38
CA LEU A 203 11.19 9.72 -3.86
C LEU A 203 12.66 9.76 -4.33
N TYR A 204 13.56 9.15 -3.55
CA TYR A 204 14.98 9.07 -3.92
C TYR A 204 15.18 8.26 -5.21
N ALA A 205 14.46 7.15 -5.37
CA ALA A 205 14.49 6.35 -6.59
C ALA A 205 13.94 7.09 -7.83
N TYR A 206 13.02 8.05 -7.63
CA TYR A 206 12.50 8.94 -8.67
C TYR A 206 13.36 10.18 -8.94
N GLY A 207 14.50 10.32 -8.26
CA GLY A 207 15.45 11.40 -8.53
C GLY A 207 15.35 12.62 -7.62
N VAL A 208 14.47 12.64 -6.63
CA VAL A 208 14.45 13.70 -5.62
C VAL A 208 15.73 13.62 -4.78
N ARG A 209 16.44 14.72 -4.64
CA ARG A 209 17.72 14.77 -3.92
C ARG A 209 17.73 15.74 -2.75
N ASN A 210 16.89 16.76 -2.79
CA ASN A 210 16.78 17.75 -1.71
C ASN A 210 15.56 17.39 -0.84
N MET A 211 15.79 16.54 0.16
CA MET A 211 14.77 16.05 1.09
C MET A 211 15.19 16.23 2.52
N VAL A 212 14.28 16.68 3.38
CA VAL A 212 14.45 16.67 4.84
C VAL A 212 13.33 15.86 5.45
N MET A 213 13.66 14.82 6.20
CA MET A 213 12.71 14.04 6.99
C MET A 213 12.70 14.55 8.43
N CYS A 214 11.51 14.71 8.99
CA CYS A 214 11.29 15.07 10.39
C CYS A 214 10.60 13.95 11.17
N ASP A 215 10.94 13.86 12.44
CA ASP A 215 10.17 13.12 13.44
C ASP A 215 9.70 14.07 14.56
N SER A 216 9.10 13.53 15.65
CA SER A 216 8.63 14.33 16.78
C SER A 216 9.71 15.18 17.48
N ARG A 217 10.97 14.99 17.13
CA ARG A 217 12.13 15.72 17.68
C ARG A 217 12.76 16.68 16.67
N GLY A 218 12.15 16.88 15.50
CA GLY A 218 12.64 17.74 14.42
C GLY A 218 13.35 16.98 13.29
N ALA A 219 14.20 17.71 12.57
CA ALA A 219 14.89 17.20 11.40
C ALA A 219 15.82 16.01 11.71
N ILE A 220 15.77 15.01 10.85
CA ILE A 220 16.68 13.85 10.88
C ILE A 220 17.88 14.17 9.99
N PHE A 221 19.09 13.96 10.51
CA PHE A 221 20.35 14.18 9.79
C PHE A 221 21.40 13.17 10.23
N GLU A 222 22.41 12.96 9.41
CA GLU A 222 23.50 12.05 9.69
C GLU A 222 24.35 12.55 10.88
N GLY A 223 24.44 11.73 11.92
CA GLY A 223 25.15 12.07 13.17
C GLY A 223 24.27 12.67 14.26
N ARG A 224 22.96 12.77 14.07
CA ARG A 224 22.01 13.14 15.15
C ARG A 224 22.11 12.13 16.27
N SER A 225 22.41 12.61 17.50
CA SER A 225 22.71 11.74 18.66
C SER A 225 21.48 11.28 19.44
N TYR A 226 20.27 11.71 19.08
CA TYR A 226 19.04 11.46 19.82
C TYR A 226 17.91 11.01 18.89
N GLY A 227 17.05 10.11 19.39
CA GLY A 227 15.84 9.66 18.68
C GLY A 227 16.09 8.91 17.37
N MET A 228 17.30 8.36 17.20
CA MET A 228 17.69 7.57 16.03
C MET A 228 17.39 6.08 16.24
N ASN A 229 17.35 5.36 15.16
CA ASN A 229 17.30 3.91 15.07
C ASN A 229 17.98 3.47 13.75
N PRO A 230 18.28 2.19 13.55
CA PRO A 230 19.01 1.72 12.36
C PRO A 230 18.40 2.17 11.04
N THR A 231 17.07 2.22 10.92
CA THR A 231 16.38 2.65 9.70
C THR A 231 16.56 4.15 9.45
N LYS A 232 16.42 4.99 10.49
CA LYS A 232 16.66 6.43 10.41
C LYS A 232 18.13 6.74 10.09
N ASP A 233 19.06 5.97 10.64
CA ASP A 233 20.50 6.10 10.35
C ASP A 233 20.81 5.84 8.86
N VAL A 234 20.13 4.87 8.26
CA VAL A 234 20.25 4.60 6.82
C VAL A 234 19.70 5.75 6.00
N VAL A 235 18.50 6.24 6.31
CA VAL A 235 17.85 7.34 5.57
C VAL A 235 18.62 8.65 5.70
N ALA A 236 19.16 8.95 6.87
CA ALA A 236 19.95 10.15 7.14
C ALA A 236 21.20 10.30 6.26
N LYS A 237 21.73 9.18 5.71
CA LYS A 237 22.91 9.22 4.83
C LYS A 237 22.62 9.83 3.45
N TRP A 238 21.39 9.87 3.02
CA TRP A 238 21.00 10.33 1.67
C TRP A 238 19.87 11.37 1.67
N THR A 239 19.32 11.69 2.83
CA THR A 239 18.47 12.87 3.05
C THR A 239 19.22 13.93 3.84
N ASN A 240 18.71 15.18 3.84
CA ASN A 240 19.23 16.28 4.64
C ASN A 240 20.77 16.41 4.59
N LYS A 241 21.31 16.45 3.37
CA LYS A 241 22.76 16.48 3.14
C LYS A 241 23.47 17.67 3.77
N ASP A 242 22.76 18.79 3.92
CA ASP A 242 23.27 20.00 4.54
C ASP A 242 23.21 19.94 6.07
N LYS A 243 22.76 18.82 6.63
CA LYS A 243 22.62 18.58 8.07
C LYS A 243 21.85 19.69 8.79
N ILE A 244 20.78 20.18 8.15
CA ILE A 244 19.91 21.20 8.72
C ILE A 244 19.32 20.64 10.01
N GLU A 245 19.58 21.31 11.12
CA GLU A 245 18.97 21.06 12.41
C GLU A 245 17.80 22.00 12.60
N GLY A 246 16.76 21.57 13.30
CA GLY A 246 15.62 22.42 13.62
C GLY A 246 14.29 21.70 13.70
N SER A 247 13.27 22.44 14.04
CA SER A 247 11.88 22.02 14.08
C SER A 247 11.30 21.87 12.67
N LEU A 248 10.11 21.30 12.56
CA LEU A 248 9.37 21.25 11.31
C LEU A 248 9.14 22.67 10.75
N GLU A 249 8.82 23.64 11.60
CA GLU A 249 8.59 25.03 11.23
C GLU A 249 9.82 25.68 10.57
N GLU A 250 11.01 25.32 11.04
CA GLU A 250 12.25 25.86 10.48
C GLU A 250 12.60 25.24 9.14
N VAL A 251 12.42 23.92 8.99
CA VAL A 251 12.85 23.22 7.78
C VAL A 251 11.85 23.30 6.62
N VAL A 252 10.56 23.57 6.91
CA VAL A 252 9.52 23.68 5.87
C VAL A 252 9.62 24.95 5.05
N LYS A 253 10.37 25.95 5.52
CA LYS A 253 10.62 27.20 4.80
C LYS A 253 11.22 26.90 3.43
N ASP A 254 10.70 27.58 2.42
CA ASP A 254 11.10 27.43 1.02
C ASP A 254 10.97 25.98 0.48
N ALA A 255 10.15 25.12 1.12
CA ALA A 255 9.85 23.79 0.60
C ALA A 255 8.81 23.86 -0.51
N ASP A 256 9.03 23.12 -1.60
CA ASP A 256 8.06 22.97 -2.69
C ASP A 256 6.95 21.99 -2.35
N VAL A 257 7.29 20.96 -1.56
CA VAL A 257 6.41 19.86 -1.21
C VAL A 257 6.50 19.56 0.28
N PHE A 258 5.33 19.47 0.92
CA PHE A 258 5.18 18.89 2.25
C PHE A 258 4.43 17.56 2.15
N ILE A 259 4.95 16.54 2.80
CA ILE A 259 4.31 15.22 2.91
C ILE A 259 4.21 14.87 4.39
N GLY A 260 2.98 14.75 4.90
CA GLY A 260 2.68 14.39 6.29
C GLY A 260 2.14 12.97 6.41
N VAL A 261 2.78 12.18 7.26
CA VAL A 261 2.34 10.83 7.71
C VAL A 261 2.57 10.72 9.22
N SER A 262 2.11 11.73 9.95
CA SER A 262 2.46 11.96 11.36
C SER A 262 1.21 12.06 12.25
N VAL A 263 0.92 13.25 12.72
CA VAL A 263 -0.19 13.54 13.64
C VAL A 263 -0.99 14.76 13.18
N ALA A 264 -2.25 14.81 13.60
CA ALA A 264 -3.15 15.93 13.31
C ALA A 264 -2.56 17.29 13.70
N ASN A 265 -2.83 18.31 12.88
CA ASN A 265 -2.47 19.71 13.12
C ASN A 265 -0.95 19.97 13.26
N ALA A 266 -0.09 19.11 12.70
CA ALA A 266 1.35 19.29 12.72
C ALA A 266 1.83 20.41 11.79
N LEU A 267 1.07 20.80 10.77
CA LEU A 267 1.38 21.86 9.82
C LEU A 267 0.43 23.06 10.03
N SER A 268 0.96 24.24 10.33
CA SER A 268 0.18 25.46 10.50
C SER A 268 0.04 26.24 9.20
N GLN A 269 -0.95 27.15 9.13
CA GLN A 269 -1.09 28.08 7.99
C GLN A 269 0.17 28.95 7.80
N ASP A 270 0.83 29.38 8.88
CA ASP A 270 2.02 30.22 8.78
C ASP A 270 3.23 29.42 8.24
N MET A 271 3.32 28.13 8.57
CA MET A 271 4.29 27.24 7.93
C MET A 271 4.02 27.14 6.42
N VAL A 272 2.76 26.97 6.00
CA VAL A 272 2.39 26.93 4.57
C VAL A 272 2.76 28.22 3.86
N LYS A 273 2.50 29.38 4.45
CA LYS A 273 2.88 30.69 3.90
C LYS A 273 4.39 30.88 3.75
N SER A 274 5.20 30.14 4.53
CA SER A 274 6.66 30.18 4.47
C SER A 274 7.25 29.25 3.41
N MET A 275 6.44 28.39 2.79
CA MET A 275 6.87 27.49 1.72
C MET A 275 7.14 28.25 0.41
N ALA A 276 7.72 27.57 -0.56
CA ALA A 276 7.95 28.11 -1.89
C ALA A 276 6.62 28.40 -2.63
N ASP A 277 6.70 29.17 -3.73
CA ASP A 277 5.53 29.46 -4.57
C ASP A 277 4.85 28.19 -5.06
N ASN A 278 3.50 28.21 -5.09
CA ASN A 278 2.66 27.09 -5.49
C ASN A 278 3.01 25.76 -4.78
N PRO A 279 3.02 25.72 -3.45
CA PRO A 279 3.41 24.52 -2.73
C PRO A 279 2.39 23.40 -2.89
N ILE A 280 2.89 22.16 -2.84
CA ILE A 280 2.11 20.92 -2.83
C ILE A 280 2.08 20.38 -1.41
N ILE A 281 0.90 20.06 -0.89
CA ILE A 281 0.72 19.55 0.47
C ILE A 281 -0.05 18.23 0.42
N PHE A 282 0.59 17.14 0.87
CA PHE A 282 -0.06 15.86 1.12
C PHE A 282 -0.09 15.61 2.62
N ALA A 283 -1.24 15.89 3.24
CA ALA A 283 -1.48 15.75 4.67
C ALA A 283 -2.29 14.47 4.93
N MET A 284 -1.59 13.37 5.20
CA MET A 284 -2.18 12.02 5.16
C MET A 284 -2.40 11.39 6.54
N ALA A 285 -2.19 12.12 7.64
CA ALA A 285 -2.50 11.62 8.98
C ALA A 285 -3.99 11.29 9.10
N ASN A 286 -4.30 10.16 9.75
CA ASN A 286 -5.64 9.67 9.98
C ASN A 286 -5.98 9.62 11.49
N PRO A 287 -7.22 9.94 11.91
CA PRO A 287 -8.36 10.35 11.08
C PRO A 287 -8.35 11.84 10.70
N ASN A 288 -7.52 12.66 11.34
CA ASN A 288 -7.40 14.09 11.08
C ASN A 288 -6.03 14.39 10.44
N PRO A 289 -6.01 15.16 9.33
CA PRO A 289 -4.77 15.48 8.64
C PRO A 289 -3.89 16.45 9.42
N GLU A 290 -2.63 16.60 9.00
CA GLU A 290 -1.67 17.56 9.56
C GLU A 290 -2.13 19.01 9.39
N ILE A 291 -2.91 19.29 8.35
CA ILE A 291 -3.63 20.54 8.12
C ILE A 291 -4.91 20.24 7.33
N ILE A 292 -5.99 20.92 7.64
CA ILE A 292 -7.23 20.82 6.88
C ILE A 292 -7.01 21.43 5.48
N PRO A 293 -7.52 20.80 4.39
CA PRO A 293 -7.29 21.30 3.03
C PRO A 293 -7.72 22.75 2.79
N ASP A 294 -8.82 23.18 3.34
CA ASP A 294 -9.30 24.55 3.20
C ASP A 294 -8.32 25.57 3.83
N ASP A 295 -7.77 25.22 5.00
CA ASP A 295 -6.76 26.04 5.67
C ASP A 295 -5.44 26.11 4.90
N ALA A 296 -5.02 24.97 4.32
CA ALA A 296 -3.83 24.89 3.48
C ALA A 296 -3.99 25.75 2.21
N LYS A 297 -5.14 25.65 1.54
CA LYS A 297 -5.46 26.48 0.35
C LYS A 297 -5.54 27.96 0.70
N ALA A 298 -6.17 28.31 1.80
CA ALA A 298 -6.25 29.70 2.29
C ALA A 298 -4.86 30.28 2.60
N ALA A 299 -3.91 29.44 3.00
CA ALA A 299 -2.53 29.83 3.25
C ALA A 299 -1.64 29.87 1.99
N GLY A 300 -2.17 29.50 0.82
CA GLY A 300 -1.46 29.58 -0.47
C GLY A 300 -1.04 28.26 -1.09
N ALA A 301 -1.43 27.10 -0.51
CA ALA A 301 -1.17 25.82 -1.13
C ALA A 301 -1.88 25.70 -2.48
N ARG A 302 -1.14 25.25 -3.52
CA ARG A 302 -1.69 25.11 -4.88
C ARG A 302 -2.39 23.76 -5.06
N VAL A 303 -1.75 22.69 -4.61
CA VAL A 303 -2.32 21.32 -4.64
C VAL A 303 -2.35 20.78 -3.23
N VAL A 304 -3.51 20.27 -2.83
CA VAL A 304 -3.68 19.63 -1.51
C VAL A 304 -4.29 18.25 -1.70
N GLY A 305 -3.67 17.23 -1.10
CA GLY A 305 -4.20 15.87 -1.01
C GLY A 305 -4.22 15.39 0.44
N THR A 306 -5.17 14.51 0.76
CA THR A 306 -5.32 13.90 2.09
C THR A 306 -5.69 12.42 1.99
N GLY A 307 -5.62 11.69 3.10
CA GLY A 307 -6.18 10.32 3.19
C GLY A 307 -7.72 10.28 3.24
N ARG A 308 -8.39 11.42 3.42
CA ARG A 308 -9.85 11.51 3.60
C ARG A 308 -10.58 11.48 2.26
N SER A 309 -11.72 10.79 2.24
CA SER A 309 -12.57 10.65 1.04
C SER A 309 -13.51 11.82 0.79
N ASP A 310 -13.64 12.72 1.74
CA ASP A 310 -14.51 13.90 1.66
C ASP A 310 -13.84 15.15 1.08
N TYR A 311 -12.57 15.02 0.67
CA TYR A 311 -11.79 16.06 -0.01
C TYR A 311 -11.25 15.60 -1.37
N PRO A 312 -10.96 16.53 -2.29
CA PRO A 312 -10.26 16.23 -3.55
C PRO A 312 -8.87 15.57 -3.30
N ASN A 313 -8.35 14.91 -4.32
CA ASN A 313 -7.04 14.25 -4.28
C ASN A 313 -6.88 13.30 -3.08
N GLN A 314 -7.79 12.35 -2.94
CA GLN A 314 -7.67 11.33 -1.91
C GLN A 314 -6.46 10.44 -2.17
N ILE A 315 -5.44 10.54 -1.32
CA ILE A 315 -4.27 9.67 -1.33
C ILE A 315 -4.59 8.41 -0.52
N ASN A 316 -4.98 7.35 -1.22
CA ASN A 316 -5.44 6.12 -0.60
C ASN A 316 -4.74 4.91 -1.24
N ASN A 317 -4.12 4.06 -0.41
CA ASN A 317 -3.40 2.86 -0.86
C ASN A 317 -4.26 1.82 -1.59
N VAL A 318 -5.60 1.92 -1.50
CA VAL A 318 -6.53 1.10 -2.29
C VAL A 318 -6.33 1.25 -3.81
N LEU A 319 -5.76 2.35 -4.27
CA LEU A 319 -5.40 2.54 -5.67
C LEU A 319 -4.22 1.65 -6.11
N ALA A 320 -3.41 1.18 -5.17
CA ALA A 320 -2.18 0.45 -5.45
C ALA A 320 -2.29 -1.05 -5.20
N PHE A 321 -2.50 -1.46 -3.91
CA PHE A 321 -2.27 -2.84 -3.50
C PHE A 321 -3.14 -3.88 -4.22
N PRO A 322 -4.44 -3.65 -4.52
CA PRO A 322 -5.24 -4.68 -5.18
C PRO A 322 -4.69 -5.01 -6.59
N GLY A 323 -4.41 -3.97 -7.37
CA GLY A 323 -3.83 -4.12 -8.71
C GLY A 323 -2.42 -4.71 -8.69
N ILE A 324 -1.59 -4.33 -7.72
CA ILE A 324 -0.23 -4.88 -7.57
C ILE A 324 -0.29 -6.38 -7.33
N PHE A 325 -1.10 -6.83 -6.37
CA PHE A 325 -1.25 -8.26 -6.11
C PHE A 325 -1.92 -8.99 -7.27
N ARG A 326 -2.89 -8.36 -7.96
CA ARG A 326 -3.48 -8.97 -9.15
C ARG A 326 -2.42 -9.22 -10.23
N GLY A 327 -1.62 -8.22 -10.56
CA GLY A 327 -0.55 -8.36 -11.53
C GLY A 327 0.50 -9.40 -11.12
N ALA A 328 0.89 -9.41 -9.84
CA ALA A 328 1.84 -10.37 -9.32
C ALA A 328 1.32 -11.83 -9.35
N LEU A 329 0.04 -12.04 -9.01
CA LEU A 329 -0.59 -13.36 -9.06
C LEU A 329 -0.75 -13.88 -10.48
N GLU A 330 -1.08 -13.03 -11.45
CA GLU A 330 -1.28 -13.44 -12.85
C GLU A 330 -0.01 -14.00 -13.51
N VAL A 331 1.15 -13.61 -13.03
CA VAL A 331 2.45 -14.09 -13.53
C VAL A 331 3.16 -15.02 -12.53
N GLU A 332 2.47 -15.42 -11.46
CA GLU A 332 3.05 -16.20 -10.35
C GLU A 332 4.40 -15.61 -9.88
N ALA A 333 4.44 -14.30 -9.67
CA ALA A 333 5.68 -13.62 -9.32
C ALA A 333 6.30 -14.18 -8.04
N THR A 334 7.63 -14.24 -7.98
CA THR A 334 8.37 -14.66 -6.79
C THR A 334 8.40 -13.58 -5.71
N HIS A 335 8.41 -12.33 -6.11
CA HIS A 335 8.39 -11.16 -5.21
C HIS A 335 7.91 -9.91 -5.97
N ILE A 336 7.57 -8.86 -5.22
CA ILE A 336 7.27 -7.53 -5.76
C ILE A 336 8.52 -6.68 -5.62
N ASN A 337 9.16 -6.35 -6.76
CA ASN A 337 10.40 -5.58 -6.82
C ASN A 337 10.16 -4.07 -7.05
N GLU A 338 11.24 -3.29 -7.18
CA GLU A 338 11.16 -1.84 -7.37
C GLU A 338 10.60 -1.46 -8.74
N GLU A 339 10.88 -2.25 -9.77
CA GLU A 339 10.37 -2.07 -11.14
C GLU A 339 8.83 -2.19 -11.16
N MET A 340 8.28 -3.19 -10.47
CA MET A 340 6.84 -3.38 -10.34
C MET A 340 6.18 -2.22 -9.56
N LYS A 341 6.84 -1.70 -8.52
CA LYS A 341 6.34 -0.54 -7.76
C LYS A 341 6.34 0.73 -8.60
N LYS A 342 7.38 0.96 -9.40
CA LYS A 342 7.41 2.07 -10.36
C LYS A 342 6.32 1.95 -11.42
N ALA A 343 6.13 0.76 -11.97
CA ALA A 343 5.07 0.49 -12.93
C ALA A 343 3.68 0.77 -12.35
N ALA A 344 3.46 0.49 -11.07
CA ALA A 344 2.22 0.84 -10.38
C ALA A 344 2.04 2.36 -10.23
N VAL A 345 3.09 3.10 -9.88
CA VAL A 345 3.05 4.59 -9.82
C VAL A 345 2.65 5.17 -11.17
N GLU A 346 3.33 4.74 -12.23
CA GLU A 346 3.07 5.21 -13.59
C GLU A 346 1.65 4.84 -14.05
N ALA A 347 1.22 3.61 -13.78
CA ALA A 347 -0.12 3.15 -14.11
C ALA A 347 -1.23 4.00 -13.47
N ILE A 348 -1.05 4.43 -12.22
CA ILE A 348 -2.01 5.28 -11.52
C ILE A 348 -1.95 6.72 -12.05
N ALA A 349 -0.75 7.27 -12.20
CA ALA A 349 -0.56 8.66 -12.62
C ALA A 349 -1.07 8.90 -14.05
N ASP A 350 -0.79 8.00 -14.98
CA ASP A 350 -1.10 8.15 -16.40
C ASP A 350 -2.58 7.84 -16.75
N LEU A 351 -3.41 7.48 -15.75
CA LEU A 351 -4.86 7.37 -15.93
C LEU A 351 -5.55 8.72 -16.14
N ILE A 352 -4.94 9.80 -15.66
CA ILE A 352 -5.47 11.15 -15.82
C ILE A 352 -4.80 11.78 -17.04
N ASP A 353 -5.60 12.09 -18.05
CA ASP A 353 -5.10 12.81 -19.23
C ASP A 353 -4.58 14.21 -18.82
N SER A 354 -3.55 14.69 -19.52
CA SER A 354 -2.97 16.00 -19.24
C SER A 354 -3.96 17.17 -19.36
N SER A 355 -5.00 17.00 -20.16
CA SER A 355 -6.09 17.98 -20.31
C SER A 355 -7.07 18.01 -19.14
N GLU A 356 -7.11 16.94 -18.33
CA GLU A 356 -7.97 16.82 -17.15
C GLU A 356 -7.25 17.22 -15.86
N LEU A 357 -5.89 17.22 -15.88
CA LEU A 357 -5.09 17.55 -14.70
C LEU A 357 -5.34 18.99 -14.21
N ASN A 358 -5.64 19.12 -12.94
CA ASN A 358 -5.80 20.41 -12.26
C ASN A 358 -5.52 20.24 -10.76
N GLU A 359 -5.56 21.34 -10.00
CA GLU A 359 -5.23 21.34 -8.57
C GLU A 359 -6.09 20.44 -7.70
N ASP A 360 -7.30 20.13 -8.15
CA ASP A 360 -8.26 19.27 -7.43
C ASP A 360 -8.39 17.87 -8.04
N TYR A 361 -7.63 17.58 -9.10
CA TYR A 361 -7.64 16.25 -9.75
C TYR A 361 -6.23 15.87 -10.22
N CYS A 362 -5.38 15.44 -9.27
CA CYS A 362 -4.01 14.94 -9.50
C CYS A 362 -3.88 13.43 -9.33
N ILE A 363 -4.89 12.76 -8.77
CA ILE A 363 -4.93 11.32 -8.57
C ILE A 363 -6.34 10.81 -8.83
N PRO A 364 -6.52 9.62 -9.47
CA PRO A 364 -7.85 9.08 -9.72
C PRO A 364 -8.57 8.74 -8.42
N GLY A 365 -9.90 8.78 -8.45
CA GLY A 365 -10.70 8.35 -7.30
C GLY A 365 -10.65 6.84 -7.08
N PRO A 366 -10.90 6.36 -5.85
CA PRO A 366 -10.80 4.94 -5.51
C PRO A 366 -11.80 4.05 -6.25
N PHE A 367 -12.91 4.61 -6.75
CA PHE A 367 -13.93 3.89 -7.52
C PHE A 367 -13.76 4.02 -9.04
N ASP A 368 -12.65 4.57 -9.52
CA ASP A 368 -12.34 4.53 -10.95
C ASP A 368 -11.96 3.10 -11.34
N LYS A 369 -12.85 2.45 -12.07
CA LYS A 369 -12.73 1.06 -12.49
C LYS A 369 -11.48 0.75 -13.33
N ARG A 370 -10.84 1.77 -13.89
CA ARG A 370 -9.63 1.64 -14.71
C ARG A 370 -8.37 1.40 -13.84
N VAL A 371 -8.38 1.78 -12.57
CA VAL A 371 -7.19 1.79 -11.71
C VAL A 371 -6.61 0.39 -11.53
N ALA A 372 -7.35 -0.52 -10.92
CA ALA A 372 -6.82 -1.85 -10.62
C ALA A 372 -6.41 -2.65 -11.88
N PRO A 373 -7.18 -2.63 -12.99
CA PRO A 373 -6.76 -3.26 -14.24
C PRO A 373 -5.47 -2.66 -14.84
N SER A 374 -5.32 -1.33 -14.82
CA SER A 374 -4.13 -0.67 -15.34
C SER A 374 -2.90 -0.98 -14.50
N VAL A 375 -3.04 -0.95 -13.17
CA VAL A 375 -1.97 -1.32 -12.25
C VAL A 375 -1.59 -2.79 -12.45
N ALA A 376 -2.57 -3.70 -12.50
CA ALA A 376 -2.31 -5.13 -12.68
C ALA A 376 -1.56 -5.43 -13.99
N ARG A 377 -1.99 -4.83 -15.10
CA ARG A 377 -1.34 -4.95 -16.41
C ARG A 377 0.11 -4.50 -16.36
N ASN A 378 0.37 -3.31 -15.83
CA ASN A 378 1.72 -2.74 -15.85
C ASN A 378 2.64 -3.45 -14.86
N VAL A 379 2.12 -3.90 -13.73
CA VAL A 379 2.86 -4.69 -12.73
C VAL A 379 3.21 -6.07 -13.28
N ALA A 380 2.28 -6.76 -13.96
CA ALA A 380 2.55 -8.05 -14.59
C ALA A 380 3.64 -7.91 -15.68
N LYS A 381 3.55 -6.87 -16.53
CA LYS A 381 4.56 -6.55 -17.52
C LYS A 381 5.92 -6.32 -16.89
N ALA A 382 6.01 -5.48 -15.87
CA ALA A 382 7.26 -5.20 -15.16
C ALA A 382 7.84 -6.44 -14.47
N ALA A 383 7.00 -7.33 -13.94
CA ALA A 383 7.43 -8.59 -13.34
C ALA A 383 8.09 -9.51 -14.37
N MET A 384 7.52 -9.64 -15.57
CA MET A 384 8.10 -10.41 -16.68
C MET A 384 9.43 -9.79 -17.16
N GLU A 385 9.45 -8.48 -17.41
CA GLU A 385 10.64 -7.76 -17.89
C GLU A 385 11.81 -7.79 -16.90
N SER A 386 11.52 -7.82 -15.59
CA SER A 386 12.53 -7.88 -14.53
C SER A 386 12.90 -9.30 -14.08
N GLY A 387 12.31 -10.34 -14.71
CA GLY A 387 12.66 -11.74 -14.50
C GLY A 387 12.18 -12.34 -13.18
N VAL A 388 11.14 -11.75 -12.55
CA VAL A 388 10.55 -12.27 -11.31
C VAL A 388 9.27 -13.06 -11.55
N ALA A 389 8.73 -13.04 -12.76
CA ALA A 389 7.59 -13.84 -13.18
C ALA A 389 8.00 -15.31 -13.42
N ARG A 390 7.12 -16.25 -13.08
CA ARG A 390 7.31 -17.69 -13.39
C ARG A 390 6.63 -18.09 -14.68
N ILE A 391 5.62 -17.35 -15.09
CA ILE A 391 4.90 -17.55 -16.34
C ILE A 391 4.82 -16.24 -17.12
N GLU A 392 4.74 -16.35 -18.44
CA GLU A 392 4.51 -15.22 -19.33
C GLU A 392 3.04 -15.18 -19.71
N VAL A 393 2.46 -13.99 -19.68
CA VAL A 393 1.08 -13.71 -20.07
C VAL A 393 1.02 -12.46 -20.95
N ASP A 394 -0.03 -12.31 -21.76
CA ASP A 394 -0.28 -11.02 -22.40
C ASP A 394 -0.74 -10.01 -21.35
N PRO A 395 -0.04 -8.87 -21.18
CA PRO A 395 -0.48 -7.83 -20.25
C PRO A 395 -1.90 -7.32 -20.50
N GLN A 396 -2.38 -7.35 -21.77
CA GLN A 396 -3.74 -6.94 -22.08
C GLN A 396 -4.76 -7.95 -21.55
N ASP A 397 -4.46 -9.25 -21.56
CA ASP A 397 -5.32 -10.27 -20.97
C ASP A 397 -5.45 -10.08 -19.45
N VAL A 398 -4.36 -9.64 -18.79
CA VAL A 398 -4.40 -9.29 -17.35
C VAL A 398 -5.34 -8.13 -17.09
N TYR A 399 -5.30 -7.08 -17.93
CA TYR A 399 -6.23 -5.95 -17.84
C TYR A 399 -7.68 -6.41 -18.02
N ASP A 400 -7.98 -7.14 -19.09
CA ASP A 400 -9.34 -7.56 -19.44
C ASP A 400 -9.93 -8.52 -18.40
N LYS A 401 -9.11 -9.44 -17.88
CA LYS A 401 -9.49 -10.34 -16.79
C LYS A 401 -9.81 -9.57 -15.51
N THR A 402 -8.98 -8.60 -15.15
CA THR A 402 -9.19 -7.78 -13.96
C THR A 402 -10.48 -6.97 -14.07
N MET A 403 -10.74 -6.35 -15.22
CA MET A 403 -12.01 -5.66 -15.50
C MET A 403 -13.21 -6.57 -15.28
N LYS A 404 -13.19 -7.78 -15.84
CA LYS A 404 -14.29 -8.75 -15.67
C LYS A 404 -14.52 -9.15 -14.22
N LEU A 405 -13.43 -9.34 -13.46
CA LEU A 405 -13.51 -9.73 -12.05
C LEU A 405 -14.10 -8.61 -11.15
N THR A 406 -13.95 -7.35 -11.55
CA THR A 406 -14.46 -6.18 -10.82
C THR A 406 -15.87 -5.78 -11.25
N ASP A 407 -16.28 -6.09 -12.48
CA ASP A 407 -17.65 -5.80 -12.99
C ASP A 407 -18.70 -6.82 -12.49
N LEU A 408 -18.29 -7.99 -12.00
CA LEU A 408 -19.18 -9.04 -11.48
C LEU A 408 -19.56 -8.84 -9.99
N GLN A 409 -19.14 -7.75 -9.38
CA GLN A 409 -19.41 -7.40 -7.98
C GLN A 409 -20.20 -6.09 -7.89
#